data_d00b82ea326fca9d9f14ea2adcd4d069
#
_entry.id   d00b82ea326fca9d9f14ea2adcd4d069
#
_cell.length_a   1.000
_cell.length_b   1.000
_cell.length_c   1.000
_cell.angle_alpha   90.00
_cell.angle_beta   90.00
_cell.angle_gamma   90.00
#
_symmetry.space_group_name_H-M   'P 1'
#
loop_
_entity.id
_entity.type
_entity.pdbx_description
1 polymer ?
#
loop_
_entity_poly.entity_id
_entity_poly.type
_entity_poly.pdbx_seq_one_letter_code
_entity_poly.pdbx_strand_id
1 'polypeptide(L)'
;LIPISNIKILIATGTHRANTKDELIEMLGKDIVETLNVINHVCDDKESLIEMPTSIDDVSVLLNKNWVNADFRITTGFVEPHFFAGFSGGSKLVAPGLAGLKTIMKLHNYKRLNNPNSIWGEVEKNPIQQDVRKIANETGVDFTLDVALNRDQKITNVFSGDLIDSHNEACNFARETAMVQVLSLIHI
;
A
#
# COMPACT_ATOMS: atom_id res chain seq x y z
N LEU A 1 13.36 3.31 24.77
CA LEU A 1 13.16 2.01 24.08
C LEU A 1 11.67 1.66 24.14
N ILE A 2 11.08 1.30 23.02
CA ILE A 2 9.69 0.84 22.93
C ILE A 2 9.67 -0.64 23.36
N PRO A 3 8.82 -1.05 24.32
CA PRO A 3 8.66 -2.45 24.67
C PRO A 3 8.17 -3.26 23.46
N ILE A 4 8.68 -4.47 23.29
CA ILE A 4 8.29 -5.39 22.18
C ILE A 4 6.79 -5.65 22.20
N SER A 5 6.16 -5.73 23.38
CA SER A 5 4.71 -5.91 23.54
C SER A 5 3.87 -4.79 22.91
N ASN A 6 4.46 -3.62 22.69
CA ASN A 6 3.79 -2.46 22.08
C ASN A 6 3.99 -2.38 20.57
N ILE A 7 4.74 -3.34 19.98
CA ILE A 7 4.99 -3.41 18.54
C ILE A 7 4.02 -4.43 17.92
N LYS A 8 3.31 -4.02 16.89
CA LYS A 8 2.46 -4.89 16.08
C LYS A 8 2.87 -4.81 14.62
N ILE A 9 2.89 -5.93 13.94
CA ILE A 9 3.09 -6.02 12.49
C ILE A 9 1.74 -6.35 11.85
N LEU A 10 1.25 -5.47 11.00
CA LEU A 10 0.03 -5.69 10.23
C LEU A 10 0.39 -6.10 8.81
N ILE A 11 -0.08 -7.25 8.38
CA ILE A 11 0.08 -7.70 7.01
C ILE A 11 -1.05 -7.10 6.16
N ALA A 12 -0.69 -6.23 5.24
CA ALA A 12 -1.60 -5.46 4.40
C ALA A 12 -2.16 -6.31 3.25
N THR A 13 -2.97 -7.31 3.57
CA THR A 13 -3.50 -8.31 2.64
C THR A 13 -4.52 -7.76 1.63
N GLY A 14 -5.15 -6.60 1.92
CA GLY A 14 -6.26 -6.11 1.09
C GLY A 14 -7.39 -7.14 1.02
N THR A 15 -7.75 -7.56 -0.21
CA THR A 15 -8.76 -8.59 -0.46
C THR A 15 -8.18 -10.01 -0.55
N HIS A 16 -6.88 -10.17 -0.40
CA HIS A 16 -6.27 -11.49 -0.41
C HIS A 16 -6.55 -12.25 0.88
N ARG A 17 -6.44 -13.58 0.83
CA ARG A 17 -6.54 -14.43 2.02
C ARG A 17 -5.42 -14.10 3.03
N ALA A 18 -5.68 -14.41 4.28
CA ALA A 18 -4.65 -14.35 5.32
C ALA A 18 -3.47 -15.28 4.98
N ASN A 19 -2.26 -14.84 5.28
CA ASN A 19 -1.05 -15.65 5.19
C ASN A 19 -1.05 -16.74 6.26
N THR A 20 -0.60 -17.92 5.91
CA THR A 20 -0.33 -18.99 6.87
C THR A 20 0.88 -18.66 7.74
N LYS A 21 1.06 -19.40 8.85
CA LYS A 21 2.23 -19.21 9.71
C LYS A 21 3.55 -19.45 8.96
N ASP A 22 3.59 -20.44 8.09
CA ASP A 22 4.79 -20.76 7.31
C ASP A 22 5.13 -19.65 6.30
N GLU A 23 4.12 -19.08 5.64
CA GLU A 23 4.29 -17.90 4.75
C GLU A 23 4.77 -16.67 5.53
N LEU A 24 4.26 -16.45 6.75
CA LEU A 24 4.73 -15.36 7.61
C LEU A 24 6.19 -15.57 8.03
N ILE A 25 6.59 -16.82 8.35
CA ILE A 25 7.98 -17.16 8.68
C ILE A 25 8.90 -16.94 7.48
N GLU A 26 8.47 -17.31 6.29
CA GLU A 26 9.23 -17.07 5.06
C GLU A 26 9.41 -15.58 4.78
N MET A 27 8.35 -14.79 5.01
CA MET A 27 8.33 -13.34 4.74
C MET A 27 9.12 -12.52 5.76
N LEU A 28 8.95 -12.82 7.05
CA LEU A 28 9.44 -11.99 8.16
C LEU A 28 10.60 -12.61 8.94
N GLY A 29 10.81 -13.89 8.78
CA GLY A 29 11.71 -14.66 9.61
C GLY A 29 11.05 -15.22 10.88
N LYS A 30 11.54 -16.39 11.31
CA LYS A 30 10.98 -17.12 12.45
C LYS A 30 11.00 -16.31 13.75
N ASP A 31 12.12 -15.64 14.02
CA ASP A 31 12.31 -14.88 15.27
C ASP A 31 11.28 -13.74 15.40
N ILE A 32 10.98 -13.05 14.31
CA ILE A 32 9.97 -11.98 14.30
C ILE A 32 8.57 -12.56 14.55
N VAL A 33 8.21 -13.64 13.86
CA VAL A 33 6.88 -14.24 13.97
C VAL A 33 6.64 -14.86 15.37
N GLU A 34 7.70 -15.32 16.05
CA GLU A 34 7.60 -15.90 17.38
C GLU A 34 7.68 -14.86 18.51
N THR A 35 8.25 -13.66 18.27
CA THR A 35 8.46 -12.64 19.30
C THR A 35 7.54 -11.44 19.20
N LEU A 36 7.08 -11.08 18.00
CA LEU A 36 6.21 -9.92 17.77
C LEU A 36 4.76 -10.35 17.51
N ASN A 37 3.84 -9.44 17.75
CA ASN A 37 2.43 -9.62 17.43
C ASN A 37 2.19 -9.37 15.94
N VAL A 38 2.21 -10.44 15.13
CA VAL A 38 1.96 -10.39 13.67
C VAL A 38 0.49 -10.71 13.41
N ILE A 39 -0.20 -9.79 12.75
CA ILE A 39 -1.64 -9.85 12.50
C ILE A 39 -1.91 -9.73 11.01
N ASN A 40 -2.58 -10.71 10.41
CA ASN A 40 -3.13 -10.56 9.08
C ASN A 40 -4.32 -9.58 9.11
N HIS A 41 -4.37 -8.66 8.17
CA HIS A 41 -5.60 -7.91 7.93
C HIS A 41 -6.63 -8.83 7.25
N VAL A 42 -7.91 -8.66 7.63
CA VAL A 42 -9.04 -9.36 7.03
C VAL A 42 -10.10 -8.33 6.68
N CYS A 43 -10.27 -8.05 5.39
CA CYS A 43 -11.05 -6.91 4.91
C CYS A 43 -12.57 -6.98 5.14
N ASP A 44 -13.12 -8.15 5.43
CA ASP A 44 -14.53 -8.39 5.74
C ASP A 44 -14.82 -8.67 7.23
N ASP A 45 -13.79 -8.68 8.08
CA ASP A 45 -13.94 -8.76 9.53
C ASP A 45 -14.35 -7.40 10.11
N LYS A 46 -15.67 -7.23 10.29
CA LYS A 46 -16.26 -5.97 10.77
C LYS A 46 -15.80 -5.54 12.15
N GLU A 47 -15.43 -6.50 13.00
CA GLU A 47 -14.98 -6.21 14.36
C GLU A 47 -13.54 -5.66 14.40
N SER A 48 -12.78 -5.94 13.37
CA SER A 48 -11.41 -5.42 13.20
C SER A 48 -11.34 -4.06 12.49
N LEU A 49 -12.48 -3.51 12.05
CA LEU A 49 -12.55 -2.28 11.27
C LEU A 49 -13.13 -1.12 12.06
N ILE A 50 -12.63 0.08 11.80
CA ILE A 50 -13.16 1.36 12.29
C ILE A 50 -13.43 2.26 11.08
N GLU A 51 -14.57 2.96 11.12
CA GLU A 51 -14.91 3.99 10.15
C GLU A 51 -14.15 5.27 10.45
N MET A 52 -13.45 5.78 9.45
CA MET A 52 -12.68 7.01 9.52
C MET A 52 -13.41 8.14 8.81
N PRO A 53 -13.39 9.36 9.37
CA PRO A 53 -13.78 10.55 8.61
C PRO A 53 -12.93 10.66 7.36
N THR A 54 -13.55 10.96 6.24
CA THR A 54 -12.84 11.19 4.98
C THR A 54 -13.42 12.38 4.26
N SER A 55 -12.56 13.11 3.56
CA SER A 55 -12.95 14.15 2.61
C SER A 55 -13.12 13.65 1.18
N ILE A 56 -13.10 12.31 0.96
CA ILE A 56 -13.36 11.72 -0.34
C ILE A 56 -14.85 11.50 -0.52
N ASP A 57 -15.41 12.11 -1.56
CA ASP A 57 -16.82 11.93 -1.90
C ASP A 57 -17.13 10.47 -2.26
N ASP A 58 -18.31 10.01 -1.85
CA ASP A 58 -18.85 8.66 -2.11
C ASP A 58 -18.06 7.48 -1.50
N VAL A 59 -17.09 7.74 -0.62
CA VAL A 59 -16.30 6.68 0.04
C VAL A 59 -16.53 6.74 1.55
N SER A 60 -17.04 5.64 2.13
CA SER A 60 -16.94 5.37 3.56
C SER A 60 -15.62 4.64 3.80
N VAL A 61 -14.70 5.26 4.54
CA VAL A 61 -13.37 4.71 4.78
C VAL A 61 -13.37 3.86 6.05
N LEU A 62 -13.33 2.55 5.85
CA LEU A 62 -13.15 1.55 6.92
C LEU A 62 -11.70 1.09 6.90
N LEU A 63 -10.98 1.22 8.02
CA LEU A 63 -9.59 0.77 8.16
C LEU A 63 -9.42 -0.13 9.37
N ASN A 64 -8.34 -0.93 9.35
CA ASN A 64 -7.98 -1.82 10.45
C ASN A 64 -7.80 -1.02 11.75
N LYS A 65 -8.50 -1.45 12.82
CA LYS A 65 -8.47 -0.77 14.12
C LYS A 65 -7.08 -0.70 14.76
N ASN A 66 -6.22 -1.68 14.51
CA ASN A 66 -4.86 -1.64 15.03
C ASN A 66 -4.02 -0.56 14.37
N TRP A 67 -4.26 -0.27 13.08
CA TRP A 67 -3.66 0.84 12.37
C TRP A 67 -4.16 2.18 12.91
N VAL A 68 -5.48 2.34 12.98
CA VAL A 68 -6.12 3.59 13.41
C VAL A 68 -5.74 3.96 14.84
N ASN A 69 -5.69 2.98 15.75
CA ASN A 69 -5.40 3.19 17.17
C ASN A 69 -3.91 3.19 17.53
N ALA A 70 -3.01 3.08 16.55
CA ALA A 70 -1.58 3.14 16.81
C ALA A 70 -1.15 4.59 17.08
N ASP A 71 -0.21 4.78 18.02
CA ASP A 71 0.40 6.09 18.32
C ASP A 71 1.46 6.45 17.29
N PHE A 72 2.09 5.46 16.67
CA PHE A 72 3.13 5.63 15.65
C PHE A 72 2.96 4.59 14.54
N ARG A 73 2.95 5.02 13.29
CA ARG A 73 2.64 4.21 12.11
C ARG A 73 3.77 4.23 11.11
N ILE A 74 4.28 3.04 10.80
CA ILE A 74 5.29 2.85 9.77
C ILE A 74 4.71 1.97 8.68
N THR A 75 4.92 2.36 7.42
CA THR A 75 4.64 1.50 6.27
C THR A 75 5.93 0.94 5.70
N THR A 76 5.91 -0.34 5.31
CA THR A 76 7.02 -0.98 4.58
C THR A 76 6.48 -1.76 3.40
N GLY A 77 7.10 -1.59 2.23
CA GLY A 77 6.64 -2.26 1.03
C GLY A 77 7.65 -2.20 -0.12
N PHE A 78 7.20 -2.55 -1.30
CA PHE A 78 7.98 -2.37 -2.52
C PHE A 78 7.18 -1.61 -3.58
N VAL A 79 7.90 -0.88 -4.41
CA VAL A 79 7.31 -0.03 -5.45
C VAL A 79 7.62 -0.62 -6.82
N GLU A 80 6.54 -0.91 -7.55
CA GLU A 80 6.57 -1.38 -8.93
C GLU A 80 5.40 -0.79 -9.72
N PRO A 81 5.47 -0.72 -11.07
CA PRO A 81 4.36 -0.27 -11.89
C PRO A 81 3.12 -1.15 -11.70
N HIS A 82 1.94 -0.50 -11.58
CA HIS A 82 0.67 -1.16 -11.34
C HIS A 82 -0.35 -0.76 -12.41
N PHE A 83 -1.05 -1.73 -12.97
CA PHE A 83 -1.82 -1.58 -14.21
C PHE A 83 -2.99 -0.58 -14.17
N PHE A 84 -3.58 -0.25 -13.03
CA PHE A 84 -4.60 0.80 -12.94
C PHE A 84 -4.32 1.85 -11.84
N ALA A 85 -3.49 1.55 -10.85
CA ALA A 85 -3.19 2.50 -9.75
C ALA A 85 -1.86 3.26 -9.96
N GLY A 86 -1.24 3.12 -11.13
CA GLY A 86 0.05 3.71 -11.43
C GLY A 86 1.21 2.92 -10.87
N PHE A 87 1.36 2.91 -9.54
CA PHE A 87 2.40 2.16 -8.82
C PHE A 87 1.83 1.48 -7.57
N SER A 88 2.53 0.43 -7.08
CA SER A 88 2.35 -0.20 -5.77
C SER A 88 3.13 0.56 -4.68
N GLY A 89 3.13 0.04 -3.45
CA GLY A 89 3.83 0.64 -2.30
C GLY A 89 3.15 1.88 -1.75
N GLY A 90 3.84 2.60 -0.86
CA GLY A 90 3.38 3.85 -0.29
C GLY A 90 1.98 3.78 0.33
N SER A 91 1.15 4.75 -0.03
CA SER A 91 -0.22 4.88 0.48
C SER A 91 -1.12 3.67 0.23
N LYS A 92 -0.79 2.82 -0.77
CA LYS A 92 -1.55 1.59 -1.04
C LYS A 92 -1.42 0.53 0.07
N LEU A 93 -0.41 0.61 0.90
CA LEU A 93 -0.27 -0.23 2.09
C LEU A 93 -1.36 0.08 3.13
N VAL A 94 -1.80 1.34 3.19
CA VAL A 94 -2.92 1.76 4.05
C VAL A 94 -4.26 1.43 3.38
N ALA A 95 -4.49 1.91 2.17
CA ALA A 95 -5.68 1.60 1.39
C ALA A 95 -5.27 1.28 -0.07
N PRO A 96 -5.59 0.09 -0.59
CA PRO A 96 -6.50 -0.93 -0.06
C PRO A 96 -5.92 -1.89 1.00
N GLY A 97 -4.63 -1.85 1.30
CA GLY A 97 -3.93 -2.87 2.08
C GLY A 97 -4.55 -3.21 3.44
N LEU A 98 -4.96 -2.20 4.21
CA LEU A 98 -5.60 -2.34 5.53
C LEU A 98 -7.07 -1.89 5.53
N ALA A 99 -7.66 -1.71 4.35
CA ALA A 99 -9.01 -1.20 4.22
C ALA A 99 -10.07 -2.31 4.24
N GLY A 100 -11.26 -1.98 4.74
CA GLY A 100 -12.41 -2.87 4.67
C GLY A 100 -12.92 -3.06 3.24
N LEU A 101 -13.53 -4.23 2.97
CA LEU A 101 -14.01 -4.61 1.63
C LEU A 101 -14.89 -3.52 0.97
N LYS A 102 -15.77 -2.88 1.72
CA LYS A 102 -16.63 -1.81 1.18
C LYS A 102 -15.81 -0.62 0.66
N THR A 103 -14.78 -0.22 1.37
CA THR A 103 -13.86 0.84 0.96
C THR A 103 -13.10 0.42 -0.29
N ILE A 104 -12.57 -0.80 -0.31
CA ILE A 104 -11.82 -1.33 -1.46
C ILE A 104 -12.70 -1.33 -2.72
N MET A 105 -13.94 -1.82 -2.62
CA MET A 105 -14.87 -1.86 -3.76
C MET A 105 -15.25 -0.46 -4.27
N LYS A 106 -15.31 0.54 -3.38
CA LYS A 106 -15.54 1.94 -3.78
C LYS A 106 -14.34 2.55 -4.50
N LEU A 107 -13.13 2.28 -4.02
CA LEU A 107 -11.89 2.70 -4.69
C LEU A 107 -11.71 2.03 -6.06
N HIS A 108 -12.26 0.84 -6.26
CA HIS A 108 -12.23 0.08 -7.51
C HIS A 108 -13.53 0.17 -8.31
N ASN A 109 -14.33 1.23 -8.14
CA ASN A 109 -15.56 1.40 -8.91
C ASN A 109 -15.28 1.75 -10.38
N TYR A 110 -16.31 1.56 -11.23
CA TYR A 110 -16.23 1.80 -12.66
C TYR A 110 -15.73 3.23 -13.00
N LYS A 111 -16.19 4.27 -12.29
CA LYS A 111 -15.83 5.66 -12.56
C LYS A 111 -14.32 5.87 -12.41
N ARG A 112 -13.70 5.27 -11.39
CA ARG A 112 -12.27 5.36 -11.14
C ARG A 112 -11.46 4.50 -12.10
N LEU A 113 -11.85 3.25 -12.29
CA LEU A 113 -11.13 2.32 -13.17
C LEU A 113 -11.19 2.74 -14.64
N ASN A 114 -12.31 3.33 -15.09
CA ASN A 114 -12.49 3.78 -16.47
C ASN A 114 -11.92 5.19 -16.75
N ASN A 115 -11.29 5.80 -15.76
CA ASN A 115 -10.62 7.09 -15.97
C ASN A 115 -9.39 6.89 -16.88
N PRO A 116 -9.16 7.72 -17.90
CA PRO A 116 -8.02 7.58 -18.82
C PRO A 116 -6.65 7.69 -18.13
N ASN A 117 -6.60 8.25 -16.93
CA ASN A 117 -5.38 8.33 -16.12
C ASN A 117 -5.21 7.14 -15.14
N SER A 118 -6.15 6.20 -15.09
CA SER A 118 -6.00 4.97 -14.30
C SER A 118 -5.18 3.94 -15.08
N ILE A 119 -3.90 4.24 -15.25
CA ILE A 119 -2.96 3.49 -16.08
C ILE A 119 -1.61 3.29 -15.38
N TRP A 120 -0.80 2.43 -15.94
CA TRP A 120 0.59 2.18 -15.56
C TRP A 120 1.40 3.48 -15.44
N GLY A 121 2.15 3.63 -14.34
CA GLY A 121 3.11 4.71 -14.17
C GLY A 121 2.53 6.11 -13.94
N GLU A 122 1.21 6.28 -13.98
CA GLU A 122 0.55 7.55 -13.69
C GLU A 122 0.25 7.68 -12.20
N VAL A 123 0.76 8.70 -11.56
CA VAL A 123 0.56 8.99 -10.13
C VAL A 123 -0.27 10.25 -9.93
N GLU A 124 0.14 11.34 -10.56
CA GLU A 124 -0.40 12.68 -10.28
C GLU A 124 -1.85 12.84 -10.73
N LYS A 125 -2.20 12.31 -11.89
CA LYS A 125 -3.55 12.40 -12.47
C LYS A 125 -4.40 11.16 -12.24
N ASN A 126 -3.83 10.13 -11.62
CA ASN A 126 -4.53 8.88 -11.36
C ASN A 126 -5.49 9.04 -10.18
N PRO A 127 -6.83 8.95 -10.39
CA PRO A 127 -7.80 9.20 -9.34
C PRO A 127 -7.72 8.17 -8.21
N ILE A 128 -7.33 6.92 -8.51
CA ILE A 128 -7.17 5.88 -7.49
C ILE A 128 -5.97 6.23 -6.60
N GLN A 129 -4.85 6.62 -7.21
CA GLN A 129 -3.66 7.01 -6.46
C GLN A 129 -3.90 8.25 -5.60
N GLN A 130 -4.66 9.23 -6.11
CA GLN A 130 -5.04 10.42 -5.35
C GLN A 130 -5.90 10.05 -4.13
N ASP A 131 -6.90 9.19 -4.30
CA ASP A 131 -7.77 8.78 -3.21
C ASP A 131 -7.01 8.00 -2.13
N VAL A 132 -6.15 7.04 -2.50
CA VAL A 132 -5.39 6.27 -1.51
C VAL A 132 -4.36 7.13 -0.77
N ARG A 133 -3.74 8.10 -1.46
CA ARG A 133 -2.88 9.10 -0.82
C ARG A 133 -3.64 9.97 0.19
N LYS A 134 -4.84 10.38 -0.16
CA LYS A 134 -5.69 11.16 0.72
C LYS A 134 -6.08 10.38 1.97
N ILE A 135 -6.50 9.11 1.83
CA ILE A 135 -6.80 8.24 2.96
C ILE A 135 -5.58 8.09 3.87
N ALA A 136 -4.41 7.80 3.31
CA ALA A 136 -3.20 7.62 4.09
C ALA A 136 -2.80 8.91 4.84
N ASN A 137 -2.91 10.07 4.22
CA ASN A 137 -2.64 11.37 4.86
C ASN A 137 -3.65 11.69 5.96
N GLU A 138 -4.94 11.43 5.75
CA GLU A 138 -6.00 11.69 6.75
C GLU A 138 -5.87 10.78 7.98
N THR A 139 -5.33 9.57 7.82
CA THR A 139 -5.09 8.65 8.94
C THR A 139 -3.72 8.83 9.60
N GLY A 140 -2.81 9.48 8.92
CA GLY A 140 -1.44 9.71 9.35
C GLY A 140 -0.53 8.49 9.14
N VAL A 141 0.62 8.74 8.54
CA VAL A 141 1.77 7.81 8.44
C VAL A 141 2.99 8.58 8.92
N ASP A 142 3.64 8.09 9.96
CA ASP A 142 4.75 8.82 10.60
C ASP A 142 6.08 8.57 9.87
N PHE A 143 6.22 7.40 9.24
CA PHE A 143 7.41 7.04 8.49
C PHE A 143 7.09 5.97 7.46
N THR A 144 7.75 6.01 6.31
CA THR A 144 7.71 4.96 5.31
C THR A 144 9.10 4.44 4.98
N LEU A 145 9.17 3.16 4.62
CA LEU A 145 10.34 2.52 4.04
C LEU A 145 9.88 1.63 2.90
N ASP A 146 10.05 2.11 1.68
CA ASP A 146 9.76 1.37 0.47
C ASP A 146 11.05 0.92 -0.21
N VAL A 147 11.01 -0.19 -0.94
CA VAL A 147 12.16 -0.72 -1.68
C VAL A 147 11.82 -0.93 -3.14
N ALA A 148 12.83 -0.90 -4.00
CA ALA A 148 12.75 -1.40 -5.35
C ALA A 148 13.41 -2.78 -5.43
N LEU A 149 12.82 -3.68 -6.21
CA LEU A 149 13.30 -5.05 -6.39
C LEU A 149 13.74 -5.27 -7.83
N ASN A 150 14.76 -6.08 -8.03
CA ASN A 150 15.15 -6.59 -9.33
C ASN A 150 14.36 -7.86 -9.70
N ARG A 151 14.67 -8.42 -10.88
CA ARG A 151 14.04 -9.65 -11.39
C ARG A 151 14.24 -10.88 -10.47
N ASP A 152 15.33 -10.89 -9.68
CA ASP A 152 15.64 -11.95 -8.71
C ASP A 152 15.06 -11.67 -7.32
N GLN A 153 14.15 -10.67 -7.21
CA GLN A 153 13.53 -10.20 -5.97
C GLN A 153 14.52 -9.69 -4.91
N LYS A 154 15.67 -9.20 -5.36
CA LYS A 154 16.67 -8.58 -4.48
C LYS A 154 16.47 -7.08 -4.44
N ILE A 155 16.61 -6.50 -3.24
CA ILE A 155 16.55 -5.06 -3.04
C ILE A 155 17.66 -4.37 -3.83
N THR A 156 17.29 -3.43 -4.68
CA THR A 156 18.20 -2.61 -5.48
C THR A 156 18.28 -1.18 -4.98
N ASN A 157 17.21 -0.68 -4.41
CA ASN A 157 17.16 0.66 -3.84
C ASN A 157 16.22 0.70 -2.63
N VAL A 158 16.45 1.68 -1.73
CA VAL A 158 15.64 1.92 -0.53
C VAL A 158 15.25 3.39 -0.51
N PHE A 159 13.97 3.65 -0.24
CA PHE A 159 13.38 4.97 -0.15
C PHE A 159 12.69 5.10 1.20
N SER A 160 12.97 6.15 1.97
CA SER A 160 12.44 6.27 3.33
C SER A 160 12.25 7.71 3.76
N GLY A 161 11.33 7.94 4.68
CA GLY A 161 11.03 9.26 5.25
C GLY A 161 9.53 9.60 5.20
N ASP A 162 9.20 10.78 4.67
CA ASP A 162 7.81 11.16 4.40
C ASP A 162 7.17 10.21 3.38
N LEU A 163 5.91 9.85 3.61
CA LEU A 163 5.19 8.88 2.78
C LEU A 163 5.12 9.29 1.30
N ILE A 164 4.78 10.54 1.04
CA ILE A 164 4.53 11.01 -0.33
C ILE A 164 5.85 11.25 -1.06
N ASP A 165 6.81 11.89 -0.40
CA ASP A 165 8.10 12.21 -0.99
C ASP A 165 8.89 10.94 -1.32
N SER A 166 9.01 10.02 -0.36
CA SER A 166 9.69 8.73 -0.56
C SER A 166 9.04 7.89 -1.65
N HIS A 167 7.69 7.83 -1.65
CA HIS A 167 6.97 7.09 -2.69
C HIS A 167 7.14 7.73 -4.08
N ASN A 168 7.20 9.06 -4.19
CA ASN A 168 7.46 9.74 -5.46
C ASN A 168 8.86 9.42 -5.99
N GLU A 169 9.88 9.43 -5.12
CA GLU A 169 11.25 9.03 -5.50
C GLU A 169 11.28 7.57 -5.98
N ALA A 170 10.63 6.67 -5.23
CA ALA A 170 10.54 5.27 -5.61
C ALA A 170 9.80 5.06 -6.95
N CYS A 171 8.72 5.80 -7.21
CA CYS A 171 7.99 5.77 -8.48
C CYS A 171 8.85 6.26 -9.66
N ASN A 172 9.65 7.31 -9.45
CA ASN A 172 10.57 7.81 -10.48
C ASN A 172 11.64 6.76 -10.80
N PHE A 173 12.25 6.18 -9.78
CA PHE A 173 13.22 5.09 -9.96
C PHE A 173 12.60 3.87 -10.67
N ALA A 174 11.41 3.43 -10.25
CA ALA A 174 10.70 2.31 -10.88
C ALA A 174 10.31 2.63 -12.33
N ARG A 175 9.95 3.88 -12.65
CA ARG A 175 9.66 4.31 -14.02
C ARG A 175 10.89 4.20 -14.92
N GLU A 176 12.05 4.60 -14.42
CA GLU A 176 13.31 4.56 -15.18
C GLU A 176 13.84 3.14 -15.37
N THR A 177 13.63 2.26 -14.40
CA THR A 177 14.24 0.92 -14.36
C THR A 177 13.31 -0.20 -14.83
N ALA A 178 12.00 -0.08 -14.61
CA ALA A 178 11.03 -1.14 -14.91
C ALA A 178 10.11 -0.82 -16.10
N MET A 179 10.06 0.42 -16.58
CA MET A 179 9.22 0.83 -17.71
C MET A 179 10.07 1.12 -18.94
N VAL A 180 9.73 0.49 -20.06
CA VAL A 180 10.41 0.71 -21.35
C VAL A 180 9.51 1.53 -22.26
N GLN A 181 10.02 2.62 -22.81
CA GLN A 181 9.33 3.35 -23.89
C GLN A 181 9.32 2.51 -25.16
N VAL A 182 8.14 2.08 -25.57
CA VAL A 182 7.96 1.48 -26.90
C VAL A 182 7.80 2.60 -27.92
N LEU A 183 8.79 2.78 -28.78
CA LEU A 183 8.64 3.64 -29.94
C LEU A 183 7.51 3.07 -30.81
N SER A 184 6.50 3.88 -31.08
CA SER A 184 5.41 3.48 -31.97
C SER A 184 5.97 3.15 -33.35
N LEU A 185 5.90 1.86 -33.73
CA LEU A 185 6.25 1.41 -35.09
C LEU A 185 5.11 1.65 -36.12
N ILE A 186 4.20 2.57 -35.82
CA ILE A 186 3.15 2.95 -36.78
C ILE A 186 3.69 4.06 -37.68
N HIS A 187 4.68 3.74 -38.49
CA HIS A 187 5.05 4.49 -39.69
C HIS A 187 5.61 3.48 -40.70
N ILE A 188 4.73 2.57 -41.13
CA ILE A 188 4.91 1.85 -42.40
C ILE A 188 3.63 2.07 -43.19
#